data_e9a0e8fd9bc93196008413eeb143dd23
#
_entry.id   e9a0e8fd9bc93196008413eeb143dd23
#
_cell.length_a   1.000
_cell.length_b   1.000
_cell.length_c   1.000
_cell.angle_alpha   90.00
_cell.angle_beta   90.00
_cell.angle_gamma   90.00
#
_symmetry.space_group_name_H-M   'P 1'
#
loop_
_entity.id
_entity.type
_entity.pdbx_description
1 polymer ?
#
loop_
_entity_poly.entity_id
_entity_poly.type
_entity_poly.pdbx_seq_one_letter_code
_entity_poly.pdbx_strand_id
1 'polypeptide(L)'
;MDFIKRKRMPIESFTHQFEEITYLSDDLQVKALMMTPHHEVKRIVVYLRGGKGQVGRVRAGRLMQFSDSQTLVIGPYYRGNNGSEGKDEFYRGDLNDVTQLLRLLHDKYPQAFIHMVGFSRGGLQGLLTFQDLPVNSYIIWGGVSDIDLMYEERVDLRGMLRRMIGHPKKDRAAYEARQAIPNINENSPPILIVHGGKDQQVGIHHAYYLADQLELKGATHETFYQMAEGYVPRPPAMVETLAYIKEFMNQVESHS
;
A
#
# COMPACT_ATOMS: atom_id res chain seq x y z
N MET A 1 -8.76 10.26 -17.82
CA MET A 1 -7.76 11.24 -17.27
C MET A 1 -6.35 10.82 -17.65
N ASP A 2 -5.33 11.71 -17.61
CA ASP A 2 -3.92 11.34 -17.87
C ASP A 2 -3.00 12.01 -16.86
N PHE A 3 -1.73 11.57 -16.83
CA PHE A 3 -0.70 12.21 -16.03
C PHE A 3 -0.43 13.63 -16.53
N ILE A 4 -0.36 14.61 -15.63
CA ILE A 4 -0.09 16.01 -15.97
C ILE A 4 1.35 16.17 -16.47
N LYS A 5 2.28 15.44 -15.87
CA LYS A 5 3.70 15.50 -16.18
C LYS A 5 4.34 14.14 -16.01
N ARG A 6 5.29 13.83 -16.90
CA ARG A 6 6.16 12.64 -16.83
C ARG A 6 7.61 13.12 -16.96
N LYS A 7 8.45 12.71 -16.04
CA LYS A 7 9.89 13.02 -16.05
C LYS A 7 10.67 11.72 -15.95
N ARG A 8 11.40 11.39 -17.02
CA ARG A 8 12.27 10.21 -17.03
C ARG A 8 13.34 10.34 -15.94
N MET A 9 13.52 9.26 -15.17
CA MET A 9 14.58 9.17 -14.17
C MET A 9 15.86 8.61 -14.79
N PRO A 10 17.04 9.05 -14.34
CA PRO A 10 18.32 8.56 -14.82
C PRO A 10 18.65 7.17 -14.22
N ILE A 11 17.75 6.22 -14.41
CA ILE A 11 17.90 4.83 -13.98
C ILE A 11 17.87 3.97 -15.25
N GLU A 12 18.98 3.32 -15.53
CA GLU A 12 19.10 2.41 -16.67
C GLU A 12 18.53 1.04 -16.31
N SER A 13 17.68 0.50 -17.17
CA SER A 13 17.16 -0.86 -17.07
C SER A 13 16.86 -1.39 -18.48
N PHE A 14 17.17 -2.66 -18.72
CA PHE A 14 16.90 -3.35 -19.98
C PHE A 14 15.42 -3.74 -20.14
N THR A 15 14.66 -3.74 -19.05
CA THR A 15 13.28 -4.27 -19.03
C THR A 15 12.23 -3.23 -18.72
N HIS A 16 12.61 -2.11 -18.08
CA HIS A 16 11.67 -1.10 -17.61
C HIS A 16 12.20 0.32 -17.82
N GLN A 17 11.25 1.25 -17.99
CA GLN A 17 11.49 2.69 -17.92
C GLN A 17 11.06 3.22 -16.57
N PHE A 18 11.90 4.06 -15.94
CA PHE A 18 11.61 4.72 -14.67
C PHE A 18 11.23 6.18 -14.90
N GLU A 19 10.11 6.60 -14.32
CA GLU A 19 9.60 7.96 -14.44
C GLU A 19 9.06 8.48 -13.10
N GLU A 20 9.31 9.75 -12.80
CA GLU A 20 8.51 10.49 -11.84
C GLU A 20 7.31 11.05 -12.59
N ILE A 21 6.12 10.64 -12.19
CA ILE A 21 4.87 11.15 -12.73
C ILE A 21 4.24 12.17 -11.79
N THR A 22 3.43 13.08 -12.34
CA THR A 22 2.58 14.01 -11.60
C THR A 22 1.14 13.82 -12.04
N TYR A 23 0.21 13.73 -11.09
CA TYR A 23 -1.23 13.60 -11.32
C TYR A 23 -2.01 14.51 -10.37
N LEU A 24 -3.27 14.78 -10.69
CA LEU A 24 -4.18 15.55 -9.82
C LEU A 24 -4.81 14.63 -8.79
N SER A 25 -4.80 15.10 -7.54
CA SER A 25 -5.56 14.54 -6.43
C SER A 25 -6.23 15.69 -5.70
N ASP A 26 -7.55 15.75 -5.72
CA ASP A 26 -8.29 16.98 -5.45
C ASP A 26 -7.75 18.09 -6.37
N ASP A 27 -7.41 19.25 -5.85
CA ASP A 27 -6.77 20.35 -6.60
C ASP A 27 -5.23 20.37 -6.46
N LEU A 28 -4.62 19.27 -5.96
CA LEU A 28 -3.18 19.19 -5.67
C LEU A 28 -2.44 18.38 -6.74
N GLN A 29 -1.25 18.83 -7.09
CA GLN A 29 -0.31 18.06 -7.89
C GLN A 29 0.46 17.08 -6.99
N VAL A 30 0.13 15.80 -7.11
CA VAL A 30 0.77 14.72 -6.37
C VAL A 30 1.69 13.94 -7.29
N LYS A 31 2.81 13.48 -6.75
CA LYS A 31 3.83 12.74 -7.51
C LYS A 31 3.90 11.29 -7.10
N ALA A 32 4.38 10.47 -8.03
CA ALA A 32 4.69 9.07 -7.81
C ALA A 32 5.94 8.66 -8.59
N LEU A 33 6.64 7.62 -8.11
CA LEU A 33 7.64 6.91 -8.90
C LEU A 33 6.94 5.77 -9.64
N MET A 34 7.10 5.72 -10.94
CA MET A 34 6.53 4.69 -11.81
C MET A 34 7.64 3.94 -12.55
N MET A 35 7.49 2.63 -12.61
CA MET A 35 8.34 1.73 -13.36
C MET A 35 7.46 0.98 -14.37
N THR A 36 7.62 1.30 -15.65
CA THR A 36 6.80 0.76 -16.74
C THR A 36 7.60 -0.27 -17.52
N PRO A 37 7.09 -1.49 -17.77
CA PRO A 37 7.77 -2.47 -18.61
C PRO A 37 7.84 -1.98 -20.06
N HIS A 38 8.83 -2.48 -20.82
CA HIS A 38 8.92 -2.23 -22.27
C HIS A 38 7.90 -3.06 -23.07
N HIS A 39 7.32 -4.09 -22.48
CA HIS A 39 6.25 -4.89 -23.04
C HIS A 39 4.86 -4.36 -22.66
N GLU A 40 3.82 -4.99 -23.18
CA GLU A 40 2.44 -4.71 -22.82
C GLU A 40 2.21 -4.83 -21.30
N VAL A 41 1.51 -3.86 -20.71
CA VAL A 41 1.14 -3.89 -19.29
C VAL A 41 -0.07 -4.78 -19.11
N LYS A 42 0.12 -5.93 -18.43
CA LYS A 42 -0.97 -6.85 -18.06
C LYS A 42 -1.28 -6.82 -16.57
N ARG A 43 -0.32 -6.39 -15.76
CA ARG A 43 -0.44 -6.26 -14.31
C ARG A 43 0.04 -4.90 -13.86
N ILE A 44 -0.62 -4.34 -12.88
CA ILE A 44 -0.22 -3.13 -12.17
C ILE A 44 -0.10 -3.46 -10.69
N VAL A 45 1.03 -3.10 -10.08
CA VAL A 45 1.22 -3.15 -8.64
C VAL A 45 1.34 -1.72 -8.10
N VAL A 46 0.38 -1.32 -7.28
CA VAL A 46 0.42 -0.03 -6.57
C VAL A 46 1.04 -0.25 -5.19
N TYR A 47 2.28 0.19 -5.03
CA TYR A 47 3.03 0.07 -3.78
C TYR A 47 2.76 1.25 -2.85
N LEU A 48 2.12 1.00 -1.74
CA LEU A 48 1.82 1.98 -0.69
C LEU A 48 2.91 1.92 0.37
N ARG A 49 3.72 2.99 0.42
CA ARG A 49 4.88 3.08 1.29
C ARG A 49 4.52 3.23 2.77
N GLY A 50 5.45 2.85 3.63
CA GLY A 50 5.42 3.17 5.05
C GLY A 50 6.00 4.55 5.39
N GLY A 51 6.02 4.86 6.68
CA GLY A 51 6.65 6.06 7.23
C GLY A 51 5.98 7.39 6.87
N LYS A 52 6.68 8.48 7.17
CA LYS A 52 6.25 9.87 6.91
C LYS A 52 7.45 10.71 6.48
N GLY A 53 7.22 11.69 5.61
CA GLY A 53 8.30 12.52 5.07
C GLY A 53 9.35 11.68 4.34
N GLN A 54 10.60 11.81 4.71
CA GLN A 54 11.71 11.05 4.11
C GLN A 54 11.84 9.60 4.62
N VAL A 55 11.22 9.26 5.75
CA VAL A 55 11.20 7.90 6.28
C VAL A 55 10.34 7.02 5.41
N GLY A 56 10.88 5.89 4.93
CA GLY A 56 10.16 4.94 4.08
C GLY A 56 9.83 5.45 2.67
N ARG A 57 10.51 6.51 2.17
CA ARG A 57 10.28 7.04 0.82
C ARG A 57 10.35 5.96 -0.25
N VAL A 58 9.53 6.09 -1.29
CA VAL A 58 9.54 5.18 -2.44
C VAL A 58 10.91 5.22 -3.14
N ARG A 59 11.45 4.05 -3.40
CA ARG A 59 12.75 3.87 -4.09
C ARG A 59 12.61 2.84 -5.20
N ALA A 60 13.35 3.01 -6.28
CA ALA A 60 13.35 2.09 -7.42
C ALA A 60 13.57 0.63 -7.02
N GLY A 61 14.57 0.36 -6.15
CA GLY A 61 14.87 -1.00 -5.68
C GLY A 61 13.72 -1.68 -4.94
N ARG A 62 12.81 -0.91 -4.30
CA ARG A 62 11.60 -1.48 -3.71
C ARG A 62 10.56 -1.83 -4.77
N LEU A 63 10.37 -0.99 -5.77
CA LEU A 63 9.43 -1.26 -6.85
C LEU A 63 9.86 -2.47 -7.69
N MET A 64 11.17 -2.61 -7.93
CA MET A 64 11.74 -3.75 -8.66
C MET A 64 11.43 -5.10 -8.03
N GLN A 65 11.16 -5.17 -6.73
CA GLN A 65 10.81 -6.42 -6.05
C GLN A 65 9.48 -7.01 -6.54
N PHE A 66 8.59 -6.19 -7.08
CA PHE A 66 7.26 -6.59 -7.55
C PHE A 66 7.17 -6.65 -9.08
N SER A 67 8.29 -6.51 -9.78
CA SER A 67 8.29 -6.41 -11.23
C SER A 67 8.48 -7.75 -11.94
N ASP A 68 7.92 -7.82 -13.12
CA ASP A 68 8.26 -8.77 -14.19
C ASP A 68 8.11 -8.09 -15.56
N SER A 69 8.28 -8.83 -16.65
CA SER A 69 8.30 -8.25 -18.00
C SER A 69 7.00 -7.58 -18.43
N GLN A 70 5.87 -7.79 -17.74
CA GLN A 70 4.55 -7.26 -18.07
C GLN A 70 3.89 -6.51 -16.91
N THR A 71 4.63 -6.28 -15.81
CA THR A 71 4.11 -5.61 -14.61
C THR A 71 4.59 -4.16 -14.54
N LEU A 72 3.65 -3.22 -14.55
CA LEU A 72 3.88 -1.83 -14.15
C LEU A 72 3.86 -1.74 -12.63
N VAL A 73 4.87 -1.13 -12.03
CA VAL A 73 4.89 -0.90 -10.57
C VAL A 73 4.96 0.60 -10.30
N ILE A 74 4.08 1.09 -9.42
CA ILE A 74 3.99 2.50 -9.11
C ILE A 74 3.81 2.73 -7.61
N GLY A 75 4.53 3.73 -7.07
CA GLY A 75 4.41 4.11 -5.66
C GLY A 75 4.15 5.61 -5.52
N PRO A 76 2.96 6.01 -5.03
CA PRO A 76 2.67 7.42 -4.76
C PRO A 76 3.53 7.93 -3.61
N TYR A 77 3.95 9.21 -3.71
CA TYR A 77 4.69 9.87 -2.64
C TYR A 77 3.78 10.39 -1.54
N TYR A 78 2.49 10.50 -1.81
CA TYR A 78 1.45 11.20 -1.07
C TYR A 78 1.67 12.72 -1.01
N ARG A 79 0.58 13.47 -0.81
CA ARG A 79 0.62 14.93 -0.63
C ARG A 79 1.59 15.35 0.48
N GLY A 80 2.25 16.47 0.28
CA GLY A 80 3.24 17.01 1.21
C GLY A 80 4.57 16.25 1.27
N ASN A 81 4.82 15.26 0.38
CA ASN A 81 6.05 14.47 0.36
C ASN A 81 6.73 14.52 -1.01
N ASN A 82 8.07 14.54 -1.03
CA ASN A 82 8.92 14.45 -2.23
C ASN A 82 8.50 15.41 -3.37
N GLY A 83 8.11 16.65 -3.04
CA GLY A 83 7.68 17.65 -4.00
C GLY A 83 6.25 17.51 -4.50
N SER A 84 5.44 16.66 -3.89
CA SER A 84 3.98 16.72 -4.00
C SER A 84 3.45 17.93 -3.21
N GLU A 85 2.43 18.58 -3.75
CA GLU A 85 1.75 19.69 -3.08
C GLU A 85 0.97 19.23 -1.84
N GLY A 86 0.48 20.21 -1.06
CA GLY A 86 -0.33 19.96 0.13
C GLY A 86 0.46 19.55 1.37
N LYS A 87 -0.21 18.86 2.28
CA LYS A 87 0.37 18.38 3.55
C LYS A 87 -0.02 16.93 3.78
N ASP A 88 0.89 16.14 4.36
CA ASP A 88 0.62 14.78 4.81
C ASP A 88 -0.35 14.84 6.00
N GLU A 89 -1.53 14.25 5.86
CA GLU A 89 -2.60 14.26 6.87
C GLU A 89 -2.78 12.92 7.59
N PHE A 90 -1.95 11.94 7.28
CA PHE A 90 -1.91 10.64 7.93
C PHE A 90 -3.28 9.93 7.98
N TYR A 91 -3.66 9.33 6.84
CA TYR A 91 -4.95 8.66 6.59
C TYR A 91 -6.17 9.60 6.52
N ARG A 92 -6.04 10.72 5.80
CA ARG A 92 -7.13 11.62 5.49
C ARG A 92 -7.10 12.02 4.02
N GLY A 93 -6.71 13.25 3.69
CA GLY A 93 -6.61 13.70 2.31
C GLY A 93 -5.63 12.87 1.46
N ASP A 94 -4.59 12.32 2.06
CA ASP A 94 -3.65 11.39 1.42
C ASP A 94 -4.30 10.06 0.98
N LEU A 95 -5.50 9.71 1.44
CA LEU A 95 -6.29 8.59 0.89
C LEU A 95 -6.75 8.91 -0.54
N ASN A 96 -7.14 10.15 -0.80
CA ASN A 96 -7.55 10.58 -2.14
C ASN A 96 -6.42 10.45 -3.17
N ASP A 97 -5.16 10.63 -2.73
CA ASP A 97 -4.00 10.47 -3.60
C ASP A 97 -3.90 9.04 -4.15
N VAL A 98 -4.22 8.05 -3.33
CA VAL A 98 -4.27 6.64 -3.76
C VAL A 98 -5.49 6.38 -4.64
N THR A 99 -6.65 6.85 -4.21
CA THR A 99 -7.93 6.65 -4.93
C THR A 99 -7.87 7.24 -6.35
N GLN A 100 -7.37 8.46 -6.50
CA GLN A 100 -7.26 9.11 -7.81
C GLN A 100 -6.23 8.41 -8.70
N LEU A 101 -5.11 7.96 -8.11
CA LEU A 101 -4.11 7.18 -8.84
C LEU A 101 -4.70 5.86 -9.38
N LEU A 102 -5.45 5.12 -8.55
CA LEU A 102 -6.08 3.86 -8.96
C LEU A 102 -7.07 4.06 -10.11
N ARG A 103 -7.92 5.10 -10.03
CA ARG A 103 -8.85 5.45 -11.11
C ARG A 103 -8.12 5.79 -12.41
N LEU A 104 -7.08 6.61 -12.32
CA LEU A 104 -6.27 6.99 -13.46
C LEU A 104 -5.56 5.78 -14.12
N LEU A 105 -5.05 4.86 -13.32
CA LEU A 105 -4.41 3.64 -13.81
C LEU A 105 -5.44 2.72 -14.49
N HIS A 106 -6.62 2.54 -13.91
CA HIS A 106 -7.70 1.77 -14.52
C HIS A 106 -8.15 2.36 -15.84
N ASP A 107 -8.38 3.69 -15.92
CA ASP A 107 -8.75 4.36 -17.17
C ASP A 107 -7.68 4.19 -18.27
N LYS A 108 -6.42 4.20 -17.88
CA LYS A 108 -5.28 4.12 -18.82
C LYS A 108 -4.96 2.70 -19.25
N TYR A 109 -5.19 1.73 -18.39
CA TYR A 109 -4.88 0.31 -18.59
C TYR A 109 -6.09 -0.57 -18.24
N PRO A 110 -7.21 -0.44 -18.99
CA PRO A 110 -8.49 -1.06 -18.58
C PRO A 110 -8.50 -2.59 -18.61
N GLN A 111 -7.50 -3.19 -19.28
CA GLN A 111 -7.35 -4.66 -19.36
C GLN A 111 -6.31 -5.22 -18.38
N ALA A 112 -5.61 -4.37 -17.63
CA ALA A 112 -4.60 -4.81 -16.67
C ALA A 112 -5.24 -5.11 -15.31
N PHE A 113 -4.78 -6.20 -14.69
CA PHE A 113 -5.11 -6.49 -13.29
C PHE A 113 -4.40 -5.49 -12.37
N ILE A 114 -5.11 -4.96 -11.38
CA ILE A 114 -4.57 -4.01 -10.41
C ILE A 114 -4.47 -4.66 -9.04
N HIS A 115 -3.26 -4.78 -8.52
CA HIS A 115 -2.98 -5.24 -7.18
C HIS A 115 -2.38 -4.12 -6.34
N MET A 116 -2.69 -4.09 -5.06
CA MET A 116 -2.09 -3.15 -4.13
C MET A 116 -1.19 -3.87 -3.14
N VAL A 117 -0.05 -3.28 -2.80
CA VAL A 117 0.84 -3.77 -1.74
C VAL A 117 1.06 -2.66 -0.73
N GLY A 118 0.53 -2.81 0.47
CA GLY A 118 0.65 -1.87 1.57
C GLY A 118 1.70 -2.32 2.58
N PHE A 119 2.78 -1.55 2.73
CA PHE A 119 3.85 -1.82 3.68
C PHE A 119 3.79 -0.87 4.88
N SER A 120 3.82 -1.40 6.13
CA SER A 120 3.82 -0.58 7.34
C SER A 120 2.59 0.35 7.41
N ARG A 121 2.77 1.69 7.48
CA ARG A 121 1.69 2.67 7.32
C ARG A 121 0.84 2.39 6.08
N GLY A 122 1.47 1.98 4.98
CA GLY A 122 0.78 1.63 3.74
C GLY A 122 -0.28 0.53 3.91
N GLY A 123 -0.18 -0.28 4.96
CA GLY A 123 -1.18 -1.30 5.30
C GLY A 123 -2.56 -0.70 5.53
N LEU A 124 -2.68 0.21 6.49
CA LEU A 124 -3.97 0.87 6.75
C LEU A 124 -4.38 1.81 5.61
N GLN A 125 -3.40 2.43 4.93
CA GLN A 125 -3.67 3.25 3.73
C GLN A 125 -4.42 2.45 2.67
N GLY A 126 -4.01 1.22 2.39
CA GLY A 126 -4.67 0.34 1.43
C GLY A 126 -6.05 -0.11 1.91
N LEU A 127 -6.17 -0.59 3.14
CA LEU A 127 -7.46 -1.01 3.72
C LEU A 127 -8.53 0.09 3.70
N LEU A 128 -8.11 1.36 3.76
CA LEU A 128 -9.00 2.52 3.70
C LEU A 128 -9.34 2.99 2.27
N THR A 129 -8.69 2.42 1.22
CA THR A 129 -8.78 2.97 -0.14
C THR A 129 -9.22 1.98 -1.20
N PHE A 130 -9.16 0.67 -0.99
CA PHE A 130 -9.48 -0.31 -2.03
C PHE A 130 -10.98 -0.46 -2.31
N GLN A 131 -11.82 -0.05 -1.38
CA GLN A 131 -13.27 -0.23 -1.50
C GLN A 131 -13.83 0.57 -2.68
N ASP A 132 -14.76 -0.03 -3.43
CA ASP A 132 -15.41 0.58 -4.61
C ASP A 132 -14.43 1.02 -5.72
N LEU A 133 -13.26 0.42 -5.76
CA LEU A 133 -12.24 0.66 -6.78
C LEU A 133 -11.90 -0.65 -7.52
N PRO A 134 -11.41 -0.56 -8.76
CA PRO A 134 -11.05 -1.72 -9.56
C PRO A 134 -9.73 -2.35 -9.09
N VAL A 135 -9.72 -2.89 -7.87
CA VAL A 135 -8.58 -3.57 -7.25
C VAL A 135 -8.86 -5.06 -7.23
N ASN A 136 -8.00 -5.86 -7.86
CA ASN A 136 -8.16 -7.31 -7.95
C ASN A 136 -7.69 -8.02 -6.68
N SER A 137 -6.64 -7.54 -6.01
CA SER A 137 -6.26 -8.03 -4.68
C SER A 137 -5.48 -6.99 -3.88
N TYR A 138 -5.41 -7.21 -2.58
CA TYR A 138 -4.64 -6.39 -1.67
C TYR A 138 -3.68 -7.23 -0.83
N ILE A 139 -2.40 -6.86 -0.81
CA ILE A 139 -1.36 -7.47 0.01
C ILE A 139 -0.98 -6.49 1.13
N ILE A 140 -1.17 -6.87 2.38
CA ILE A 140 -0.71 -6.11 3.54
C ILE A 140 0.53 -6.77 4.12
N TRP A 141 1.67 -6.10 4.02
CA TRP A 141 2.96 -6.63 4.43
C TRP A 141 3.54 -5.85 5.61
N GLY A 142 3.68 -6.51 6.78
CA GLY A 142 4.12 -5.85 8.04
C GLY A 142 3.34 -4.57 8.27
N GLY A 143 2.04 -4.59 7.97
CA GLY A 143 1.21 -3.41 7.83
C GLY A 143 0.40 -3.10 9.08
N VAL A 144 0.22 -1.82 9.35
CA VAL A 144 -0.77 -1.33 10.33
C VAL A 144 -2.16 -1.69 9.81
N SER A 145 -2.97 -2.35 10.63
CA SER A 145 -4.37 -2.69 10.32
C SER A 145 -5.38 -1.86 11.09
N ASP A 146 -4.95 -1.33 12.24
CA ASP A 146 -5.81 -0.56 13.14
C ASP A 146 -5.03 0.61 13.77
N ILE A 147 -5.65 1.79 13.79
CA ILE A 147 -4.98 3.02 14.27
C ILE A 147 -4.94 3.12 15.80
N ASP A 148 -5.91 2.55 16.50
CA ASP A 148 -5.91 2.50 17.95
C ASP A 148 -4.83 1.53 18.45
N LEU A 149 -4.74 0.35 17.85
CA LEU A 149 -3.69 -0.63 18.12
C LEU A 149 -2.29 -0.05 17.87
N MET A 150 -2.10 0.68 16.73
CA MET A 150 -0.86 1.40 16.47
C MET A 150 -0.52 2.40 17.58
N TYR A 151 -1.50 3.14 18.08
CA TYR A 151 -1.29 4.10 19.18
C TYR A 151 -0.91 3.40 20.48
N GLU A 152 -1.48 2.23 20.76
CA GLU A 152 -1.20 1.45 21.96
C GLU A 152 0.20 0.83 21.93
N GLU A 153 0.57 0.19 20.84
CA GLU A 153 1.85 -0.51 20.68
C GLU A 153 3.04 0.45 20.51
N ARG A 154 2.87 1.53 19.75
CA ARG A 154 3.96 2.42 19.36
C ARG A 154 4.03 3.67 20.25
N VAL A 155 4.48 3.47 21.48
CA VAL A 155 4.66 4.56 22.47
C VAL A 155 5.54 5.70 21.93
N ASP A 156 6.58 5.36 21.18
CA ASP A 156 7.50 6.30 20.51
C ASP A 156 6.81 7.18 19.44
N LEU A 157 5.75 6.68 18.81
CA LEU A 157 4.99 7.40 17.79
C LEU A 157 3.81 8.21 18.35
N ARG A 158 3.43 8.05 19.62
CA ARG A 158 2.29 8.76 20.21
C ARG A 158 2.36 10.27 20.08
N GLY A 159 3.55 10.84 20.22
CA GLY A 159 3.75 12.30 20.03
C GLY A 159 3.42 12.75 18.59
N MET A 160 3.81 11.97 17.60
CA MET A 160 3.49 12.22 16.19
C MET A 160 2.00 12.02 15.93
N LEU A 161 1.42 10.90 16.38
CA LEU A 161 0.00 10.59 16.20
C LEU A 161 -0.91 11.66 16.82
N ARG A 162 -0.57 12.15 18.03
CA ARG A 162 -1.32 13.25 18.67
C ARG A 162 -1.28 14.55 17.87
N ARG A 163 -0.15 14.87 17.23
CA ARG A 163 -0.06 16.05 16.35
C ARG A 163 -0.82 15.90 15.05
N MET A 164 -0.89 14.67 14.50
CA MET A 164 -1.49 14.41 13.21
C MET A 164 -2.99 14.11 13.27
N ILE A 165 -3.43 13.43 14.33
CA ILE A 165 -4.78 12.90 14.47
C ILE A 165 -5.49 13.49 15.70
N GLY A 166 -4.76 13.65 16.81
CA GLY A 166 -5.30 13.99 18.11
C GLY A 166 -5.12 12.86 19.13
N HIS A 167 -5.72 12.97 20.29
CA HIS A 167 -5.65 11.97 21.33
C HIS A 167 -6.82 10.97 21.20
N PRO A 168 -6.60 9.63 21.19
CA PRO A 168 -7.64 8.65 20.88
C PRO A 168 -8.88 8.72 21.78
N LYS A 169 -8.73 9.16 23.04
CA LYS A 169 -9.86 9.32 23.95
C LYS A 169 -10.59 10.66 23.84
N LYS A 170 -9.87 11.73 23.44
CA LYS A 170 -10.44 13.09 23.33
C LYS A 170 -10.97 13.38 21.92
N ASP A 171 -10.29 12.86 20.93
CA ASP A 171 -10.57 13.10 19.51
C ASP A 171 -11.08 11.80 18.85
N ARG A 172 -12.01 11.09 19.53
CA ARG A 172 -12.46 9.76 19.13
C ARG A 172 -12.94 9.70 17.69
N ALA A 173 -13.74 10.68 17.24
CA ALA A 173 -14.24 10.75 15.87
C ALA A 173 -13.11 10.78 14.81
N ALA A 174 -11.94 11.39 15.13
CA ALA A 174 -10.80 11.40 14.23
C ALA A 174 -10.14 10.02 14.09
N TYR A 175 -10.17 9.20 15.12
CA TYR A 175 -9.71 7.81 15.09
C TYR A 175 -10.73 6.89 14.40
N GLU A 176 -12.02 7.04 14.69
CA GLU A 176 -13.10 6.29 14.03
C GLU A 176 -13.12 6.51 12.51
N ALA A 177 -12.89 7.74 12.06
CA ALA A 177 -12.76 8.06 10.64
C ALA A 177 -11.54 7.39 9.94
N ARG A 178 -10.66 6.75 10.72
CA ARG A 178 -9.46 6.02 10.26
C ARG A 178 -9.55 4.51 10.53
N GLN A 179 -10.72 4.00 10.89
CA GLN A 179 -10.97 2.58 11.04
C GLN A 179 -11.38 1.98 9.70
N ALA A 180 -10.65 0.96 9.24
CA ALA A 180 -10.94 0.29 7.97
C ALA A 180 -11.99 -0.83 8.10
N ILE A 181 -11.99 -1.55 9.21
CA ILE A 181 -12.82 -2.75 9.44
C ILE A 181 -14.32 -2.54 9.17
N PRO A 182 -14.93 -1.38 9.53
CA PRO A 182 -16.35 -1.16 9.23
C PRO A 182 -16.71 -1.22 7.75
N ASN A 183 -15.76 -0.93 6.86
CA ASN A 183 -15.98 -0.90 5.41
C ASN A 183 -15.61 -2.22 4.71
N ILE A 184 -15.03 -3.18 5.42
CA ILE A 184 -14.67 -4.50 4.87
C ILE A 184 -15.90 -5.43 4.94
N ASN A 185 -16.10 -6.20 3.87
CA ASN A 185 -17.18 -7.18 3.74
C ASN A 185 -16.78 -8.28 2.74
N GLU A 186 -17.69 -9.22 2.49
CA GLU A 186 -17.50 -10.37 1.58
C GLU A 186 -17.19 -9.98 0.12
N ASN A 187 -17.49 -8.76 -0.29
CA ASN A 187 -17.19 -8.24 -1.64
C ASN A 187 -15.87 -7.48 -1.71
N SER A 188 -15.14 -7.39 -0.60
CA SER A 188 -13.79 -6.81 -0.61
C SER A 188 -12.84 -7.64 -1.47
N PRO A 189 -11.86 -7.04 -2.16
CA PRO A 189 -10.88 -7.81 -2.93
C PRO A 189 -10.16 -8.82 -2.02
N PRO A 190 -9.74 -10.00 -2.53
CA PRO A 190 -8.96 -10.95 -1.76
C PRO A 190 -7.73 -10.30 -1.10
N ILE A 191 -7.50 -10.60 0.17
CA ILE A 191 -6.44 -9.98 0.98
C ILE A 191 -5.40 -11.03 1.37
N LEU A 192 -4.11 -10.75 1.10
CA LEU A 192 -2.99 -11.52 1.63
C LEU A 192 -2.35 -10.76 2.79
N ILE A 193 -2.28 -11.38 3.97
CA ILE A 193 -1.60 -10.84 5.15
C ILE A 193 -0.21 -11.46 5.26
N VAL A 194 0.83 -10.67 5.06
CA VAL A 194 2.24 -11.06 5.20
C VAL A 194 2.83 -10.42 6.44
N HIS A 195 3.37 -11.21 7.37
CA HIS A 195 3.92 -10.63 8.61
C HIS A 195 5.07 -11.46 9.20
N GLY A 196 6.07 -10.77 9.74
CA GLY A 196 7.13 -11.39 10.52
C GLY A 196 6.77 -11.51 12.00
N GLY A 197 6.95 -12.69 12.60
CA GLY A 197 6.61 -12.92 14.00
C GLY A 197 7.43 -12.12 15.01
N LYS A 198 8.63 -11.65 14.60
CA LYS A 198 9.54 -10.83 15.41
C LYS A 198 9.54 -9.36 14.99
N ASP A 199 8.50 -8.90 14.31
CA ASP A 199 8.38 -7.50 13.91
C ASP A 199 8.22 -6.59 15.13
N GLN A 200 9.18 -5.67 15.32
CA GLN A 200 9.18 -4.68 16.40
C GLN A 200 8.70 -3.29 15.94
N GLN A 201 8.39 -3.12 14.65
CA GLN A 201 7.90 -1.86 14.11
C GLN A 201 6.37 -1.85 14.01
N VAL A 202 5.81 -2.98 13.60
CA VAL A 202 4.36 -3.24 13.59
C VAL A 202 4.18 -4.62 14.20
N GLY A 203 3.64 -4.71 15.40
CA GLY A 203 3.49 -5.97 16.12
C GLY A 203 2.61 -6.96 15.32
N ILE A 204 2.90 -8.26 15.43
CA ILE A 204 2.14 -9.30 14.74
C ILE A 204 0.65 -9.30 15.12
N HIS A 205 0.29 -8.68 16.24
CA HIS A 205 -1.11 -8.51 16.68
C HIS A 205 -1.96 -7.77 15.64
N HIS A 206 -1.35 -6.85 14.86
CA HIS A 206 -2.02 -6.22 13.71
C HIS A 206 -2.46 -7.24 12.67
N ALA A 207 -1.63 -8.25 12.40
CA ALA A 207 -1.96 -9.31 11.43
C ALA A 207 -3.04 -10.26 11.97
N TYR A 208 -2.93 -10.67 13.22
CA TYR A 208 -3.92 -11.53 13.85
C TYR A 208 -5.28 -10.84 13.96
N TYR A 209 -5.30 -9.61 14.47
CA TYR A 209 -6.52 -8.82 14.55
C TYR A 209 -7.21 -8.69 13.18
N LEU A 210 -6.43 -8.37 12.14
CA LEU A 210 -6.99 -8.24 10.79
C LEU A 210 -7.55 -9.57 10.29
N ALA A 211 -6.82 -10.69 10.44
CA ALA A 211 -7.28 -12.01 10.02
C ALA A 211 -8.62 -12.39 10.69
N ASP A 212 -8.71 -12.20 12.02
CA ASP A 212 -9.94 -12.46 12.77
C ASP A 212 -11.11 -11.59 12.27
N GLN A 213 -10.85 -10.31 11.96
CA GLN A 213 -11.90 -9.43 11.44
C GLN A 213 -12.33 -9.80 10.02
N LEU A 214 -11.39 -10.21 9.16
CA LEU A 214 -11.72 -10.65 7.81
C LEU A 214 -12.57 -11.93 7.82
N GLU A 215 -12.23 -12.89 8.67
CA GLU A 215 -13.02 -14.10 8.88
C GLU A 215 -14.45 -13.77 9.33
N LEU A 216 -14.60 -12.90 10.36
CA LEU A 216 -15.91 -12.46 10.86
C LEU A 216 -16.76 -11.72 9.81
N LYS A 217 -16.12 -11.06 8.85
CA LYS A 217 -16.77 -10.33 7.76
C LYS A 217 -17.04 -11.20 6.52
N GLY A 218 -16.59 -12.45 6.51
CA GLY A 218 -16.66 -13.33 5.34
C GLY A 218 -15.79 -12.85 4.16
N ALA A 219 -14.79 -12.01 4.42
CA ALA A 219 -13.89 -11.50 3.39
C ALA A 219 -12.81 -12.55 3.03
N THR A 220 -12.62 -12.77 1.73
CA THR A 220 -11.60 -13.71 1.24
C THR A 220 -10.21 -13.26 1.64
N HIS A 221 -9.47 -14.12 2.34
CA HIS A 221 -8.12 -13.79 2.76
C HIS A 221 -7.22 -15.01 2.90
N GLU A 222 -5.91 -14.76 2.83
CA GLU A 222 -4.84 -15.70 3.13
C GLU A 222 -3.83 -15.08 4.08
N THR A 223 -3.09 -15.92 4.81
CA THR A 223 -2.04 -15.47 5.73
C THR A 223 -0.72 -16.15 5.42
N PHE A 224 0.36 -15.37 5.42
CA PHE A 224 1.74 -15.86 5.29
C PHE A 224 2.60 -15.28 6.42
N TYR A 225 2.72 -16.05 7.50
CA TYR A 225 3.47 -15.64 8.69
C TYR A 225 4.85 -16.28 8.73
N GLN A 226 5.90 -15.45 8.78
CA GLN A 226 7.29 -15.90 8.96
C GLN A 226 7.71 -15.66 10.41
N MET A 227 7.42 -16.59 11.30
CA MET A 227 7.56 -16.44 12.76
C MET A 227 8.99 -16.18 13.24
N ALA A 228 10.00 -16.56 12.46
CA ALA A 228 11.42 -16.31 12.76
C ALA A 228 11.91 -14.93 12.30
N GLU A 229 11.17 -14.26 11.40
CA GLU A 229 11.55 -13.01 10.75
C GLU A 229 10.98 -11.77 11.45
N GLY A 230 11.63 -10.63 11.21
CA GLY A 230 11.20 -9.32 11.70
C GLY A 230 10.47 -8.51 10.63
N TYR A 231 10.54 -7.18 10.79
CA TYR A 231 9.85 -6.18 9.95
C TYR A 231 10.18 -6.30 8.45
N VAL A 232 11.44 -6.56 8.12
CA VAL A 232 11.89 -6.86 6.76
C VAL A 232 12.62 -8.20 6.81
N PRO A 233 12.09 -9.24 6.15
CA PRO A 233 12.72 -10.54 6.11
C PRO A 233 14.12 -10.46 5.51
N ARG A 234 15.03 -11.34 5.97
CA ARG A 234 16.34 -11.51 5.35
C ARG A 234 16.31 -12.61 4.29
N PRO A 235 17.25 -12.64 3.34
CA PRO A 235 17.39 -13.82 2.49
C PRO A 235 17.71 -15.08 3.33
N PRO A 236 17.09 -16.25 3.05
CA PRO A 236 16.22 -16.56 1.92
C PRO A 236 14.73 -16.16 2.11
N ALA A 237 14.29 -15.87 3.34
CA ALA A 237 12.89 -15.60 3.66
C ALA A 237 12.28 -14.44 2.83
N MET A 238 13.08 -13.44 2.45
CA MET A 238 12.65 -12.37 1.53
C MET A 238 12.26 -12.94 0.16
N VAL A 239 13.03 -13.89 -0.38
CA VAL A 239 12.76 -14.49 -1.68
C VAL A 239 11.46 -15.30 -1.62
N GLU A 240 11.25 -16.06 -0.54
CA GLU A 240 10.03 -16.82 -0.29
C GLU A 240 8.80 -15.89 -0.19
N THR A 241 8.94 -14.78 0.54
CA THR A 241 7.87 -13.77 0.67
C THR A 241 7.45 -13.21 -0.68
N LEU A 242 8.42 -12.79 -1.50
CA LEU A 242 8.14 -12.22 -2.82
C LEU A 242 7.56 -13.26 -3.78
N ALA A 243 8.02 -14.52 -3.70
CA ALA A 243 7.46 -15.62 -4.47
C ALA A 243 6.00 -15.90 -4.08
N TYR A 244 5.70 -15.92 -2.78
CA TYR A 244 4.34 -16.13 -2.29
C TYR A 244 3.39 -14.99 -2.70
N ILE A 245 3.83 -13.75 -2.59
CA ILE A 245 3.06 -12.57 -3.06
C ILE A 245 2.75 -12.70 -4.56
N LYS A 246 3.75 -13.09 -5.36
CA LYS A 246 3.56 -13.26 -6.81
C LYS A 246 2.58 -14.38 -7.12
N GLU A 247 2.68 -15.51 -6.43
CA GLU A 247 1.78 -16.66 -6.60
C GLU A 247 0.35 -16.27 -6.23
N PHE A 248 0.13 -15.59 -5.11
CA PHE A 248 -1.18 -15.09 -4.72
C PHE A 248 -1.81 -14.19 -5.81
N MET A 249 -1.04 -13.23 -6.38
CA MET A 249 -1.53 -12.41 -7.48
C MET A 249 -1.90 -13.26 -8.71
N ASN A 250 -1.08 -14.24 -9.08
CA ASN A 250 -1.35 -15.14 -10.20
C ASN A 250 -2.64 -15.94 -9.99
N GLN A 251 -2.87 -16.45 -8.80
CA GLN A 251 -4.09 -17.19 -8.46
C GLN A 251 -5.34 -16.31 -8.59
N VAL A 252 -5.30 -15.09 -8.08
CA VAL A 252 -6.40 -14.12 -8.23
C VAL A 252 -6.69 -13.85 -9.70
N GLU A 253 -5.67 -13.60 -10.52
CA GLU A 253 -5.83 -13.34 -11.96
C GLU A 253 -6.41 -14.53 -12.72
N SER A 254 -6.10 -15.76 -12.29
CA SER A 254 -6.60 -16.97 -12.94
C SER A 254 -8.07 -17.29 -12.64
N HIS A 255 -8.65 -16.66 -11.60
CA HIS A 255 -10.03 -16.85 -11.18
C HIS A 255 -10.94 -15.65 -11.52
N SER A 256 -10.39 -14.61 -12.13
CA SER A 256 -11.09 -13.42 -12.61
C SER A 256 -11.34 -13.50 -14.11
#